data_c5100331e7543a3bd0f3a68d72a61986
#
_entry.id   c5100331e7543a3bd0f3a68d72a61986
#
_cell.length_a   1.000
_cell.length_b   1.000
_cell.length_c   1.000
_cell.angle_alpha   90.00
_cell.angle_beta   90.00
_cell.angle_gamma   90.00
#
_symmetry.space_group_name_H-M   'P 1'
#
loop_
_entity.id
_entity.type
_entity.pdbx_description
1 polymer ?
#
loop_
_entity_poly.entity_id
_entity_poly.type
_entity_poly.pdbx_seq_one_letter_code
_entity_poly.pdbx_strand_id
1 'polypeptide(L)'
;MLTRDQAYIGVLTDDLTTKGTDEPYRMMTSRAEHRLSLRQDNADLRLTRIAYEAGLATRERMERTERKASETAQLLGELRKAKYTPGVTLNDWLEEHHQPEAQNGLSAVELLKRPEITLSALAELSPEIRQFGKPAQEQAEISVKYEGYLERQETLIRHARQMEETLLPEDLPYEEVTGLRIEARQKLMKQRPRSLAAASRIPGVSPADVAVLMVFLEKHKGNA
;
A
#
# COMPACT_ATOMS: atom_id res chain seq x y z
N MET A 1 -14.60 9.89 5.65
CA MET A 1 -13.72 10.57 4.68
C MET A 1 -12.64 9.58 4.25
N LEU A 2 -12.22 9.55 2.98
CA LEU A 2 -11.16 8.65 2.54
C LEU A 2 -9.79 9.19 2.96
N THR A 3 -8.91 8.30 3.41
CA THR A 3 -7.54 8.64 3.84
C THR A 3 -6.55 8.65 2.68
N ARG A 4 -5.33 9.20 2.90
CA ARG A 4 -4.26 9.29 1.89
C ARG A 4 -3.81 7.94 1.35
N ASP A 5 -3.89 6.89 2.16
CA ASP A 5 -3.54 5.51 1.78
C ASP A 5 -4.69 4.75 1.10
N GLN A 6 -5.91 5.29 1.14
CA GLN A 6 -7.08 4.68 0.52
C GLN A 6 -7.37 5.17 -0.88
N ALA A 7 -7.16 6.46 -1.17
CA ALA A 7 -7.51 7.03 -2.47
C ALA A 7 -6.77 8.34 -2.77
N TYR A 8 -6.60 8.65 -4.06
CA TYR A 8 -6.07 9.95 -4.50
C TYR A 8 -6.92 11.13 -4.04
N ILE A 9 -8.24 10.97 -3.92
CA ILE A 9 -9.10 12.02 -3.35
C ILE A 9 -8.76 12.28 -1.88
N GLY A 10 -8.31 11.27 -1.13
CA GLY A 10 -7.81 11.44 0.23
C GLY A 10 -6.54 12.27 0.26
N VAL A 11 -5.58 12.02 -0.66
CA VAL A 11 -4.37 12.83 -0.81
C VAL A 11 -4.73 14.28 -1.14
N LEU A 12 -5.61 14.51 -2.12
CA LEU A 12 -6.09 15.83 -2.52
C LEU A 12 -6.68 16.60 -1.33
N THR A 13 -7.61 15.96 -0.62
CA THR A 13 -8.34 16.61 0.47
C THR A 13 -7.41 16.97 1.62
N ASP A 14 -6.50 16.05 1.99
CA ASP A 14 -5.54 16.30 3.06
C ASP A 14 -4.56 17.41 2.67
N ASP A 15 -4.01 17.41 1.46
CA ASP A 15 -3.11 18.47 1.01
C ASP A 15 -3.77 19.85 1.04
N LEU A 16 -5.02 19.95 0.53
CA LEU A 16 -5.76 21.23 0.49
C LEU A 16 -6.14 21.73 1.90
N THR A 17 -6.43 20.85 2.83
CA THR A 17 -6.86 21.24 4.19
C THR A 17 -5.70 21.48 5.15
N THR A 18 -4.54 20.85 4.91
CA THR A 18 -3.38 20.95 5.82
C THR A 18 -2.30 21.89 5.32
N LYS A 19 -2.00 21.88 4.02
CA LYS A 19 -0.92 22.68 3.44
C LYS A 19 -1.43 23.95 2.76
N GLY A 20 -2.68 23.92 2.24
CA GLY A 20 -3.19 24.93 1.35
C GLY A 20 -2.51 24.92 -0.02
N THR A 21 -2.92 25.80 -0.92
CA THR A 21 -2.23 26.04 -2.21
C THR A 21 -2.41 27.51 -2.60
N ASP A 22 -1.35 28.10 -3.13
CA ASP A 22 -1.37 29.47 -3.69
C ASP A 22 -1.75 29.48 -5.18
N GLU A 23 -1.81 28.30 -5.81
CA GLU A 23 -2.15 28.09 -7.22
C GLU A 23 -3.13 26.91 -7.38
N PRO A 24 -3.76 26.71 -8.55
CA PRO A 24 -4.65 25.57 -8.76
C PRO A 24 -3.96 24.23 -8.50
N TYR A 25 -4.55 23.42 -7.60
CA TYR A 25 -3.98 22.13 -7.22
C TYR A 25 -4.00 21.17 -8.44
N ARG A 26 -2.86 20.59 -8.75
CA ARG A 26 -2.71 19.56 -9.77
C ARG A 26 -2.47 18.21 -9.10
N MET A 27 -3.37 17.25 -9.35
CA MET A 27 -3.21 15.88 -8.87
C MET A 27 -2.14 15.16 -9.71
N MET A 28 -1.01 14.88 -9.10
CA MET A 28 0.10 14.12 -9.71
C MET A 28 0.41 12.90 -8.86
N THR A 29 0.82 11.80 -9.50
CA THR A 29 1.21 10.56 -8.80
C THR A 29 2.39 10.77 -7.84
N SER A 30 3.25 11.75 -8.10
CA SER A 30 4.36 12.14 -7.21
C SER A 30 3.91 12.71 -5.85
N ARG A 31 2.65 13.17 -5.74
CA ARG A 31 2.07 13.66 -4.48
C ARG A 31 1.54 12.54 -3.59
N ALA A 32 1.36 11.35 -4.15
CA ALA A 32 0.88 10.18 -3.40
C ALA A 32 2.05 9.34 -2.92
N GLU A 33 2.28 9.32 -1.61
CA GLU A 33 3.32 8.53 -0.96
C GLU A 33 3.10 7.04 -1.20
N HIS A 34 1.83 6.63 -1.26
CA HIS A 34 1.41 5.23 -1.38
C HIS A 34 0.98 4.85 -2.80
N ARG A 35 1.60 5.45 -3.85
CA ARG A 35 1.21 5.26 -5.25
C ARG A 35 1.23 3.81 -5.73
N LEU A 36 2.08 2.94 -5.16
CA LEU A 36 2.13 1.52 -5.50
C LEU A 36 0.90 0.75 -4.96
N SER A 37 0.27 1.24 -3.90
CA SER A 37 -0.99 0.70 -3.39
C SER A 37 -2.20 1.36 -4.04
N LEU A 38 -2.08 2.60 -4.52
CA LEU A 38 -3.17 3.38 -5.11
C LEU A 38 -3.24 3.21 -6.64
N ARG A 39 -3.18 1.98 -7.13
CA ARG A 39 -3.23 1.70 -8.56
C ARG A 39 -4.67 1.70 -9.08
N GLN A 40 -4.79 1.86 -10.41
CA GLN A 40 -6.08 1.79 -11.10
C GLN A 40 -6.64 0.36 -11.12
N ASP A 41 -5.78 -0.65 -11.31
CA ASP A 41 -6.14 -2.06 -11.41
C ASP A 41 -6.76 -2.65 -10.13
N ASN A 42 -6.46 -2.07 -8.96
CA ASN A 42 -6.97 -2.49 -7.67
C ASN A 42 -7.95 -1.50 -7.02
N ALA A 43 -8.37 -0.47 -7.74
CA ALA A 43 -9.25 0.56 -7.20
C ALA A 43 -10.61 -0.01 -6.74
N ASP A 44 -11.13 -0.99 -7.47
CA ASP A 44 -12.34 -1.72 -7.10
C ASP A 44 -12.17 -2.47 -5.78
N LEU A 45 -11.08 -3.18 -5.59
CA LEU A 45 -10.79 -3.94 -4.36
C LEU A 45 -10.67 -3.03 -3.13
N ARG A 46 -10.15 -1.80 -3.30
CA ARG A 46 -9.99 -0.85 -2.20
C ARG A 46 -11.25 -0.06 -1.87
N LEU A 47 -12.04 0.31 -2.87
CA LEU A 47 -13.06 1.36 -2.72
C LEU A 47 -14.49 0.85 -2.86
N THR A 48 -14.75 -0.29 -3.51
CA THR A 48 -16.13 -0.73 -3.78
C THR A 48 -16.90 -1.01 -2.49
N ARG A 49 -16.29 -1.64 -1.49
CA ARG A 49 -16.94 -1.90 -0.21
C ARG A 49 -17.33 -0.60 0.49
N ILE A 50 -16.42 0.36 0.57
CA ILE A 50 -16.67 1.67 1.18
C ILE A 50 -17.80 2.40 0.44
N ALA A 51 -17.79 2.35 -0.90
CA ALA A 51 -18.83 2.96 -1.71
C ALA A 51 -20.19 2.25 -1.53
N TYR A 52 -20.21 0.93 -1.38
CA TYR A 52 -21.42 0.16 -1.15
C TYR A 52 -22.05 0.48 0.21
N GLU A 53 -21.24 0.52 1.26
CA GLU A 53 -21.67 0.90 2.62
C GLU A 53 -22.20 2.34 2.67
N ALA A 54 -21.66 3.23 1.83
CA ALA A 54 -22.14 4.60 1.66
C ALA A 54 -23.35 4.74 0.71
N GLY A 55 -23.87 3.65 0.15
CA GLY A 55 -25.01 3.67 -0.79
C GLY A 55 -24.64 4.18 -2.20
N LEU A 56 -23.35 4.28 -2.54
CA LEU A 56 -22.84 4.82 -3.81
C LEU A 56 -22.50 3.73 -4.85
N ALA A 57 -22.43 2.46 -4.44
CA ALA A 57 -22.19 1.34 -5.34
C ALA A 57 -23.35 0.34 -5.30
N THR A 58 -23.63 -0.30 -6.45
CA THR A 58 -24.67 -1.31 -6.55
C THR A 58 -24.21 -2.63 -5.93
N ARG A 59 -25.19 -3.48 -5.56
CA ARG A 59 -24.94 -4.84 -5.08
C ARG A 59 -24.19 -5.67 -6.11
N GLU A 60 -24.56 -5.56 -7.38
CA GLU A 60 -23.90 -6.28 -8.48
C GLU A 60 -22.40 -5.92 -8.57
N ARG A 61 -22.07 -4.62 -8.42
CA ARG A 61 -20.67 -4.16 -8.38
C ARG A 61 -19.92 -4.75 -7.19
N MET A 62 -20.56 -4.82 -6.02
CA MET A 62 -19.97 -5.41 -4.82
C MET A 62 -19.69 -6.91 -5.03
N GLU A 63 -20.68 -7.67 -5.50
CA GLU A 63 -20.56 -9.11 -5.78
C GLU A 63 -19.46 -9.41 -6.82
N ARG A 64 -19.34 -8.59 -7.87
CA ARG A 64 -18.26 -8.71 -8.85
C ARG A 64 -16.89 -8.49 -8.25
N THR A 65 -16.76 -7.50 -7.36
CA THR A 65 -15.50 -7.20 -6.68
C THR A 65 -15.11 -8.32 -5.70
N GLU A 66 -16.07 -8.84 -4.95
CA GLU A 66 -15.85 -9.97 -4.05
C GLU A 66 -15.43 -11.25 -4.79
N ARG A 67 -16.05 -11.51 -5.93
CA ARG A 67 -15.64 -12.62 -6.81
C ARG A 67 -14.20 -12.46 -7.27
N LYS A 68 -13.82 -11.29 -7.79
CA LYS A 68 -12.44 -10.99 -8.18
C LYS A 68 -11.47 -11.21 -7.03
N ALA A 69 -11.79 -10.73 -5.83
CA ALA A 69 -10.95 -10.90 -4.64
C ALA A 69 -10.79 -12.38 -4.26
N SER A 70 -11.89 -13.13 -4.24
CA SER A 70 -11.91 -14.57 -3.92
C SER A 70 -11.11 -15.38 -4.94
N GLU A 71 -11.36 -15.18 -6.23
CA GLU A 71 -10.64 -15.87 -7.30
C GLU A 71 -9.13 -15.54 -7.28
N THR A 72 -8.77 -14.28 -7.03
CA THR A 72 -7.37 -13.88 -6.89
C THR A 72 -6.69 -14.61 -5.72
N ALA A 73 -7.35 -14.68 -4.56
CA ALA A 73 -6.81 -15.36 -3.39
C ALA A 73 -6.65 -16.88 -3.61
N GLN A 74 -7.63 -17.51 -4.27
CA GLN A 74 -7.56 -18.92 -4.63
C GLN A 74 -6.42 -19.19 -5.60
N LEU A 75 -6.30 -18.42 -6.67
CA LEU A 75 -5.22 -18.55 -7.65
C LEU A 75 -3.85 -18.39 -7.02
N LEU A 76 -3.65 -17.37 -6.16
CA LEU A 76 -2.40 -17.20 -5.42
C LEU A 76 -2.09 -18.40 -4.51
N GLY A 77 -3.12 -18.99 -3.91
CA GLY A 77 -2.98 -20.21 -3.11
C GLY A 77 -2.53 -21.42 -3.94
N GLU A 78 -3.06 -21.58 -5.15
CA GLU A 78 -2.67 -22.64 -6.08
C GLU A 78 -1.24 -22.43 -6.61
N LEU A 79 -0.88 -21.22 -7.02
CA LEU A 79 0.46 -20.87 -7.49
C LEU A 79 1.54 -21.13 -6.42
N ARG A 80 1.24 -20.93 -5.14
CA ARG A 80 2.17 -21.24 -4.04
C ARG A 80 2.36 -22.75 -3.83
N LYS A 81 1.35 -23.56 -4.12
CA LYS A 81 1.40 -25.02 -3.97
C LYS A 81 2.02 -25.72 -5.18
N ALA A 82 1.80 -25.18 -6.38
CA ALA A 82 2.32 -25.75 -7.61
C ALA A 82 3.86 -25.71 -7.61
N LYS A 83 4.48 -26.88 -7.83
CA LYS A 83 5.93 -27.06 -7.89
C LYS A 83 6.29 -27.82 -9.14
N TYR A 84 7.34 -27.38 -9.81
CA TYR A 84 7.89 -28.00 -11.00
C TYR A 84 9.26 -28.60 -10.68
N THR A 85 9.43 -29.85 -11.06
CA THR A 85 10.70 -30.55 -10.90
C THR A 85 11.59 -30.28 -12.12
N PRO A 86 12.90 -30.04 -11.95
CA PRO A 86 13.83 -29.95 -13.07
C PRO A 86 13.75 -31.19 -13.96
N GLY A 87 13.73 -30.98 -15.25
CA GLY A 87 13.65 -32.07 -16.23
C GLY A 87 13.42 -31.49 -17.63
N VAL A 88 13.38 -32.35 -18.63
CA VAL A 88 13.26 -31.98 -20.05
C VAL A 88 12.09 -31.02 -20.24
N THR A 89 10.89 -31.38 -19.80
CA THR A 89 9.68 -30.57 -20.00
C THR A 89 9.78 -29.15 -19.44
N LEU A 90 10.31 -29.00 -18.22
CA LEU A 90 10.44 -27.67 -17.62
C LEU A 90 11.57 -26.87 -18.30
N ASN A 91 12.69 -27.52 -18.61
CA ASN A 91 13.83 -26.82 -19.19
C ASN A 91 13.58 -26.45 -20.66
N ASP A 92 12.90 -27.30 -21.43
CA ASP A 92 12.44 -26.97 -22.79
C ASP A 92 11.51 -25.75 -22.77
N TRP A 93 10.54 -25.74 -21.85
CA TRP A 93 9.64 -24.60 -21.68
C TRP A 93 10.40 -23.33 -21.27
N LEU A 94 11.39 -23.43 -20.35
CA LEU A 94 12.23 -22.30 -19.96
C LEU A 94 13.06 -21.76 -21.13
N GLU A 95 13.62 -22.64 -21.97
CA GLU A 95 14.38 -22.27 -23.16
C GLU A 95 13.50 -21.53 -24.18
N GLU A 96 12.26 -22.02 -24.43
CA GLU A 96 11.27 -21.35 -25.30
C GLU A 96 10.93 -19.94 -24.81
N HIS A 97 10.96 -19.73 -23.49
CA HIS A 97 10.69 -18.42 -22.87
C HIS A 97 11.98 -17.61 -22.58
N HIS A 98 13.11 -17.99 -23.17
CA HIS A 98 14.42 -17.32 -23.01
C HIS A 98 14.87 -17.21 -21.55
N GLN A 99 14.57 -18.24 -20.76
CA GLN A 99 14.93 -18.32 -19.34
C GLN A 99 16.07 -19.32 -19.12
N PRO A 100 16.93 -19.08 -18.12
CA PRO A 100 17.96 -20.05 -17.75
C PRO A 100 17.33 -21.34 -17.21
N GLU A 101 17.99 -22.47 -17.50
CA GLU A 101 17.60 -23.79 -17.02
C GLU A 101 17.43 -23.84 -15.49
N ALA A 102 16.50 -24.66 -15.04
CA ALA A 102 16.28 -24.92 -13.63
C ALA A 102 17.18 -26.07 -13.15
N GLN A 103 18.03 -25.80 -12.17
CA GLN A 103 18.84 -26.84 -11.51
C GLN A 103 18.13 -27.45 -10.31
N ASN A 104 17.21 -26.71 -9.71
CA ASN A 104 16.41 -27.13 -8.55
C ASN A 104 14.91 -27.00 -8.85
N GLY A 105 14.09 -27.65 -8.03
CA GLY A 105 12.64 -27.48 -8.11
C GLY A 105 12.22 -26.02 -7.89
N LEU A 106 11.31 -25.54 -8.72
CA LEU A 106 10.78 -24.18 -8.66
C LEU A 106 9.27 -24.20 -8.41
N SER A 107 8.79 -23.28 -7.60
CA SER A 107 7.35 -23.04 -7.48
C SER A 107 6.84 -22.18 -8.64
N ALA A 108 5.53 -22.26 -8.92
CA ALA A 108 4.89 -21.39 -9.89
C ALA A 108 5.09 -19.90 -9.56
N VAL A 109 5.11 -19.54 -8.28
CA VAL A 109 5.39 -18.18 -7.82
C VAL A 109 6.81 -17.74 -8.17
N GLU A 110 7.82 -18.62 -7.97
CA GLU A 110 9.21 -18.30 -8.32
C GLU A 110 9.39 -18.10 -9.83
N LEU A 111 8.72 -18.91 -10.65
CA LEU A 111 8.69 -18.72 -12.10
C LEU A 111 8.03 -17.39 -12.47
N LEU A 112 6.85 -17.08 -11.90
CA LEU A 112 6.10 -15.87 -12.19
C LEU A 112 6.82 -14.58 -11.74
N LYS A 113 7.70 -14.66 -10.73
CA LYS A 113 8.55 -13.52 -10.32
C LYS A 113 9.58 -13.11 -11.37
N ARG A 114 9.88 -13.98 -12.34
CA ARG A 114 10.79 -13.62 -13.44
C ARG A 114 10.10 -12.61 -14.36
N PRO A 115 10.79 -11.51 -14.78
CA PRO A 115 10.17 -10.42 -15.54
C PRO A 115 9.45 -10.87 -16.81
N GLU A 116 10.09 -11.77 -17.59
CA GLU A 116 9.60 -12.23 -18.90
C GLU A 116 8.47 -13.25 -18.79
N ILE A 117 8.29 -13.90 -17.64
CA ILE A 117 7.25 -14.93 -17.46
C ILE A 117 5.94 -14.25 -17.09
N THR A 118 4.91 -14.48 -17.88
CA THR A 118 3.53 -14.04 -17.60
C THR A 118 2.70 -15.19 -17.03
N LEU A 119 1.57 -14.86 -16.41
CA LEU A 119 0.64 -15.89 -15.96
C LEU A 119 0.03 -16.67 -17.14
N SER A 120 -0.10 -16.02 -18.30
CA SER A 120 -0.55 -16.68 -19.53
C SER A 120 0.44 -17.73 -20.02
N ALA A 121 1.74 -17.45 -19.99
CA ALA A 121 2.79 -18.41 -20.32
C ALA A 121 2.80 -19.55 -19.28
N LEU A 122 2.69 -19.24 -18.00
CA LEU A 122 2.66 -20.24 -16.94
C LEU A 122 1.44 -21.19 -17.05
N ALA A 123 0.35 -20.75 -17.67
CA ALA A 123 -0.82 -21.58 -17.94
C ALA A 123 -0.58 -22.68 -19.01
N GLU A 124 0.57 -22.73 -19.65
CA GLU A 124 1.01 -23.83 -20.50
C GLU A 124 1.48 -25.01 -19.64
N LEU A 125 2.16 -24.72 -18.53
CA LEU A 125 2.58 -25.72 -17.55
C LEU A 125 1.45 -26.08 -16.54
N SER A 126 0.55 -25.14 -16.29
CA SER A 126 -0.56 -25.27 -15.30
C SER A 126 -1.88 -24.81 -15.93
N PRO A 127 -2.52 -25.64 -16.78
CA PRO A 127 -3.76 -25.26 -17.50
C PRO A 127 -4.93 -24.86 -16.58
N GLU A 128 -4.93 -25.29 -15.34
CA GLU A 128 -5.91 -24.93 -14.30
C GLU A 128 -5.96 -23.43 -14.03
N ILE A 129 -4.91 -22.67 -14.33
CA ILE A 129 -4.88 -21.21 -14.23
C ILE A 129 -5.99 -20.58 -15.09
N ARG A 130 -6.33 -21.20 -16.23
CA ARG A 130 -7.32 -20.69 -17.19
C ARG A 130 -8.76 -20.71 -16.68
N GLN A 131 -9.04 -21.43 -15.59
CA GLN A 131 -10.39 -21.47 -14.98
C GLN A 131 -10.74 -20.17 -14.25
N PHE A 132 -9.74 -19.39 -13.86
CA PHE A 132 -9.92 -18.12 -13.16
C PHE A 132 -10.22 -16.98 -14.15
N GLY A 133 -11.05 -16.04 -13.73
CA GLY A 133 -11.38 -14.87 -14.55
C GLY A 133 -10.15 -14.00 -14.84
N LYS A 134 -10.09 -13.38 -16.03
CA LYS A 134 -8.97 -12.50 -16.42
C LYS A 134 -8.64 -11.42 -15.38
N PRO A 135 -9.62 -10.71 -14.76
CA PRO A 135 -9.33 -9.72 -13.74
C PRO A 135 -8.62 -10.29 -12.51
N ALA A 136 -8.91 -11.54 -12.14
CA ALA A 136 -8.25 -12.23 -11.05
C ALA A 136 -6.83 -12.66 -11.43
N GLN A 137 -6.64 -13.14 -12.66
CA GLN A 137 -5.32 -13.49 -13.19
C GLN A 137 -4.39 -12.27 -13.23
N GLU A 138 -4.85 -11.15 -13.78
CA GLU A 138 -4.08 -9.89 -13.82
C GLU A 138 -3.70 -9.42 -12.41
N GLN A 139 -4.64 -9.46 -11.47
CA GLN A 139 -4.38 -9.06 -10.09
C GLN A 139 -3.39 -10.00 -9.38
N ALA A 140 -3.47 -11.31 -9.63
CA ALA A 140 -2.54 -12.30 -9.08
C ALA A 140 -1.11 -12.10 -9.63
N GLU A 141 -0.97 -11.91 -10.95
CA GLU A 141 0.32 -11.64 -11.58
C GLU A 141 0.98 -10.38 -11.01
N ILE A 142 0.24 -9.27 -10.94
CA ILE A 142 0.73 -8.02 -10.36
C ILE A 142 1.12 -8.23 -8.89
N SER A 143 0.31 -8.95 -8.11
CA SER A 143 0.59 -9.21 -6.69
C SER A 143 1.89 -9.97 -6.49
N VAL A 144 2.19 -10.97 -7.33
CA VAL A 144 3.43 -11.74 -7.26
C VAL A 144 4.63 -10.93 -7.70
N LYS A 145 4.53 -10.23 -8.84
CA LYS A 145 5.65 -9.45 -9.38
C LYS A 145 6.04 -8.25 -8.50
N TYR A 146 5.07 -7.66 -7.83
CA TYR A 146 5.29 -6.50 -6.95
C TYR A 146 5.36 -6.85 -5.46
N GLU A 147 5.34 -8.14 -5.07
CA GLU A 147 5.23 -8.60 -3.67
C GLU A 147 6.17 -7.84 -2.73
N GLY A 148 7.46 -7.84 -2.98
CA GLY A 148 8.43 -7.18 -2.10
C GLY A 148 8.28 -5.64 -2.01
N TYR A 149 7.75 -4.99 -3.06
CA TYR A 149 7.46 -3.56 -3.02
C TYR A 149 6.18 -3.28 -2.24
N LEU A 150 5.15 -4.12 -2.40
CA LEU A 150 3.88 -4.01 -1.70
C LEU A 150 4.04 -4.24 -0.20
N GLU A 151 4.82 -5.23 0.23
CA GLU A 151 5.14 -5.49 1.64
C GLU A 151 5.82 -4.29 2.31
N ARG A 152 6.79 -3.68 1.63
CA ARG A 152 7.44 -2.46 2.12
C ARG A 152 6.44 -1.31 2.23
N GLN A 153 5.58 -1.16 1.22
CA GLN A 153 4.55 -0.12 1.21
C GLN A 153 3.52 -0.31 2.35
N GLU A 154 3.08 -1.55 2.60
CA GLU A 154 2.16 -1.86 3.70
C GLU A 154 2.78 -1.55 5.06
N THR A 155 4.07 -1.79 5.22
CA THR A 155 4.79 -1.44 6.45
C THR A 155 4.80 0.07 6.66
N LEU A 156 5.04 0.86 5.59
CA LEU A 156 4.97 2.33 5.64
C LEU A 156 3.55 2.83 5.94
N ILE A 157 2.53 2.21 5.33
CA ILE A 157 1.13 2.55 5.57
C ILE A 157 0.75 2.29 7.04
N ARG A 158 1.13 1.13 7.58
CA ARG A 158 0.87 0.82 8.99
C ARG A 158 1.51 1.83 9.93
N HIS A 159 2.75 2.20 9.67
CA HIS A 159 3.46 3.20 10.45
C HIS A 159 2.79 4.58 10.35
N ALA A 160 2.39 4.99 9.13
CA ALA A 160 1.69 6.26 8.91
C ALA A 160 0.35 6.29 9.65
N ARG A 161 -0.45 5.20 9.60
CA ARG A 161 -1.70 5.08 10.37
C ARG A 161 -1.48 5.19 11.87
N GLN A 162 -0.46 4.50 12.40
CA GLN A 162 -0.12 4.59 13.81
C GLN A 162 0.21 6.03 14.22
N MET A 163 0.93 6.76 13.37
CA MET A 163 1.20 8.19 13.61
C MET A 163 -0.07 9.06 13.54
N GLU A 164 -1.03 8.74 12.66
CA GLU A 164 -2.32 9.44 12.61
C GLU A 164 -3.18 9.16 13.86
N GLU A 165 -3.17 7.93 14.35
CA GLU A 165 -3.89 7.51 15.55
C GLU A 165 -3.25 8.03 16.85
N THR A 166 -1.97 8.41 16.80
CA THR A 166 -1.29 9.02 17.94
C THR A 166 -1.66 10.50 18.03
N LEU A 167 -2.71 10.76 18.82
CA LEU A 167 -3.22 12.11 19.01
C LEU A 167 -2.27 12.93 19.89
N LEU A 168 -2.18 14.22 19.58
CA LEU A 168 -1.51 15.24 20.38
C LEU A 168 -2.56 15.98 21.20
N PRO A 169 -2.41 16.09 22.54
CA PRO A 169 -3.29 16.91 23.36
C PRO A 169 -3.30 18.37 22.87
N GLU A 170 -4.47 18.98 22.88
CA GLU A 170 -4.63 20.38 22.44
C GLU A 170 -3.83 21.36 23.31
N ASP A 171 -3.65 21.02 24.59
CA ASP A 171 -2.92 21.79 25.60
C ASP A 171 -1.45 21.35 25.74
N LEU A 172 -0.91 20.53 24.80
CA LEU A 172 0.48 20.04 24.86
C LEU A 172 1.46 21.20 25.08
N PRO A 173 2.27 21.15 26.16
CA PRO A 173 3.22 22.22 26.49
C PRO A 173 4.49 22.07 25.62
N TYR A 174 4.45 22.49 24.36
CA TYR A 174 5.58 22.38 23.44
C TYR A 174 6.86 23.07 23.94
N GLU A 175 6.75 24.03 24.85
CA GLU A 175 7.86 24.74 25.48
C GLU A 175 8.67 23.82 26.40
N GLU A 176 8.00 22.86 27.05
CA GLU A 176 8.60 21.87 27.95
C GLU A 176 9.20 20.66 27.23
N VAL A 177 8.88 20.50 25.93
CA VAL A 177 9.41 19.38 25.12
C VAL A 177 10.88 19.62 24.82
N THR A 178 11.74 19.00 25.65
CA THR A 178 13.20 19.09 25.52
C THR A 178 13.66 18.38 24.24
N GLY A 179 14.52 19.06 23.45
CA GLY A 179 15.07 18.49 22.22
C GLY A 179 14.36 18.92 20.93
N LEU A 180 13.23 19.63 20.99
CA LEU A 180 12.65 20.27 19.82
C LEU A 180 13.51 21.45 19.36
N ARG A 181 13.73 21.54 18.05
CA ARG A 181 14.37 22.72 17.45
C ARG A 181 13.45 23.94 17.58
N ILE A 182 14.04 25.12 17.70
CA ILE A 182 13.30 26.38 17.92
C ILE A 182 12.26 26.61 16.86
N GLU A 183 12.61 26.42 15.57
CA GLU A 183 11.67 26.57 14.45
C GLU A 183 10.49 25.57 14.52
N ALA A 184 10.78 24.30 14.77
CA ALA A 184 9.76 23.27 14.90
C ALA A 184 8.80 23.57 16.06
N ARG A 185 9.34 23.97 17.22
CA ARG A 185 8.56 24.37 18.39
C ARG A 185 7.61 25.52 18.08
N GLN A 186 8.09 26.60 17.46
CA GLN A 186 7.27 27.76 17.10
C GLN A 186 6.13 27.39 16.15
N LYS A 187 6.41 26.53 15.15
CA LYS A 187 5.40 26.06 14.20
C LYS A 187 4.37 25.15 14.84
N LEU A 188 4.80 24.22 15.67
CA LEU A 188 3.90 23.32 16.42
C LEU A 188 2.99 24.10 17.36
N MET A 189 3.51 25.08 18.08
CA MET A 189 2.73 25.98 18.95
C MET A 189 1.68 26.78 18.16
N LYS A 190 2.05 27.26 16.97
CA LYS A 190 1.15 28.05 16.13
C LYS A 190 0.05 27.20 15.48
N GLN A 191 0.38 26.00 15.00
CA GLN A 191 -0.55 25.17 14.21
C GLN A 191 -1.34 24.17 15.06
N ARG A 192 -0.87 23.83 16.27
CA ARG A 192 -1.51 22.88 17.18
C ARG A 192 -2.03 21.63 16.46
N PRO A 193 -1.14 20.84 15.82
CA PRO A 193 -1.55 19.67 15.06
C PRO A 193 -2.23 18.63 15.96
N ARG A 194 -3.27 17.95 15.45
CA ARG A 194 -4.06 16.98 16.21
C ARG A 194 -3.41 15.61 16.37
N SER A 195 -2.43 15.26 15.52
CA SER A 195 -1.74 13.98 15.53
C SER A 195 -0.26 14.13 15.21
N LEU A 196 0.53 13.10 15.53
CA LEU A 196 1.95 13.06 15.14
C LEU A 196 2.12 13.13 13.61
N ALA A 197 1.24 12.47 12.85
CA ALA A 197 1.29 12.56 11.40
C ALA A 197 0.99 13.97 10.90
N ALA A 198 0.03 14.68 11.50
CA ALA A 198 -0.23 16.08 11.17
C ALA A 198 0.99 16.95 11.49
N ALA A 199 1.64 16.72 12.63
CA ALA A 199 2.86 17.41 13.01
C ALA A 199 4.01 17.19 12.01
N SER A 200 4.19 15.96 11.54
CA SER A 200 5.25 15.60 10.57
C SER A 200 5.09 16.28 9.20
N ARG A 201 3.88 16.68 8.83
CA ARG A 201 3.58 17.36 7.56
C ARG A 201 3.80 18.87 7.60
N ILE A 202 4.06 19.43 8.78
CA ILE A 202 4.34 20.87 8.94
C ILE A 202 5.72 21.21 8.35
N PRO A 203 5.83 22.12 7.38
CA PRO A 203 7.10 22.56 6.84
C PRO A 203 8.02 23.11 7.95
N GLY A 204 9.21 22.52 8.13
CA GLY A 204 10.16 22.88 9.17
C GLY A 204 10.13 21.96 10.41
N VAL A 205 9.18 21.04 10.51
CA VAL A 205 9.21 19.94 11.47
C VAL A 205 9.91 18.75 10.80
N SER A 206 11.01 18.28 11.39
CA SER A 206 11.79 17.15 10.87
C SER A 206 11.37 15.82 11.51
N PRO A 207 11.77 14.68 10.92
CA PRO A 207 11.58 13.37 11.56
C PRO A 207 12.18 13.27 12.97
N ALA A 208 13.28 13.98 13.23
CA ALA A 208 13.88 14.03 14.56
C ALA A 208 12.97 14.76 15.57
N ASP A 209 12.33 15.86 15.16
CA ASP A 209 11.39 16.57 16.04
C ASP A 209 10.15 15.70 16.34
N VAL A 210 9.66 14.93 15.36
CA VAL A 210 8.56 13.97 15.55
C VAL A 210 8.96 12.86 16.54
N ALA A 211 10.18 12.33 16.42
CA ALA A 211 10.69 11.33 17.36
C ALA A 211 10.76 11.88 18.80
N VAL A 212 11.18 13.13 18.96
CA VAL A 212 11.18 13.82 20.26
C VAL A 212 9.76 13.93 20.83
N LEU A 213 8.76 14.29 20.00
CA LEU A 213 7.36 14.33 20.43
C LEU A 213 6.85 12.95 20.85
N MET A 214 7.19 11.88 20.12
CA MET A 214 6.80 10.50 20.48
C MET A 214 7.33 10.13 21.87
N VAL A 215 8.62 10.35 22.11
CA VAL A 215 9.24 10.06 23.41
C VAL A 215 8.61 10.87 24.53
N PHE A 216 8.29 12.14 24.28
CA PHE A 216 7.61 12.99 25.24
C PHE A 216 6.22 12.45 25.60
N LEU A 217 5.42 12.07 24.60
CA LEU A 217 4.08 11.50 24.81
C LEU A 217 4.14 10.18 25.58
N GLU A 218 5.08 9.29 25.27
CA GLU A 218 5.24 8.01 25.98
C GLU A 218 5.54 8.23 27.48
N LYS A 219 6.42 9.17 27.79
CA LYS A 219 6.75 9.52 29.19
C LYS A 219 5.55 10.08 29.96
N HIS A 220 4.65 10.79 29.28
CA HIS A 220 3.50 11.42 29.92
C HIS A 220 2.25 10.53 29.95
N LYS A 221 2.14 9.52 29.08
CA LYS A 221 1.11 8.48 29.16
C LYS A 221 1.25 7.57 30.39
N GLY A 222 2.45 7.44 30.95
CA GLY A 222 2.69 6.66 32.17
C GLY A 222 2.37 7.38 33.47
N ASN A 223 1.98 8.66 33.43
CA ASN A 223 1.70 9.49 34.60
C ASN A 223 0.23 9.96 34.72
N ALA A 224 -0.68 9.43 33.89
CA ALA A 224 -2.12 9.77 33.92
C ALA A 224 -2.98 8.60 34.43
#